data_bc9707c2918280f0fd2dccef8c44386d
#
_entry.id   bc9707c2918280f0fd2dccef8c44386d
#
_cell.length_a   1.000
_cell.length_b   1.000
_cell.length_c   1.000
_cell.angle_alpha   90.00
_cell.angle_beta   90.00
_cell.angle_gamma   90.00
#
_symmetry.space_group_name_H-M   'P 1'
#
loop_
_entity.id
_entity.type
_entity.pdbx_description
1 polymer ?
#
loop_
_entity_poly.entity_id
_entity_poly.type
_entity_poly.pdbx_seq_one_letter_code
_entity_poly.pdbx_strand_id
1 'polypeptide(L)'
;MRQICLDTETTGRDPENGDRLVEIGCVELDGRRLTLDDRFLYHTLINPEREVPEEVVAIHNLTTERLAGEPKFAEIVDKFLDFVRGAELIIHNAEFDVGFLNMELARIGRPPIESICRITDTLAIARKKHPGQRNSLDALCARYG
;
A
#
# COMPACT_ATOMS: atom_id res chain seq x y z
N MET A 1 -7.91 10.55 -15.84
CA MET A 1 -7.37 9.32 -15.21
C MET A 1 -7.76 9.31 -13.74
N ARG A 2 -8.28 8.20 -13.27
CA ARG A 2 -8.62 8.03 -11.85
C ARG A 2 -7.34 8.08 -11.01
N GLN A 3 -7.41 8.74 -9.85
CA GLN A 3 -6.29 8.86 -8.94
C GLN A 3 -6.64 8.16 -7.62
N ILE A 4 -5.77 7.28 -7.17
CA ILE A 4 -5.98 6.47 -5.97
C ILE A 4 -4.76 6.63 -5.07
N CYS A 5 -4.98 7.09 -3.83
CA CYS A 5 -3.95 7.07 -2.80
C CYS A 5 -3.90 5.67 -2.22
N LEU A 6 -2.72 5.08 -2.17
CA LEU A 6 -2.53 3.72 -1.70
C LEU A 6 -1.47 3.68 -0.60
N ASP A 7 -1.75 2.90 0.44
CA ASP A 7 -0.79 2.61 1.49
C ASP A 7 -0.90 1.14 1.88
N THR A 8 0.18 0.57 2.41
CA THR A 8 0.23 -0.82 2.83
C THR A 8 0.85 -0.95 4.21
N GLU A 9 0.53 -2.06 4.88
CA GLU A 9 1.25 -2.53 6.05
C GLU A 9 1.82 -3.92 5.76
N THR A 10 2.93 -4.26 6.41
CA THR A 10 3.71 -5.46 6.09
C THR A 10 4.20 -6.15 7.36
N THR A 11 4.79 -7.34 7.20
CA THR A 11 5.46 -8.04 8.30
C THR A 11 6.88 -7.55 8.55
N GLY A 12 7.42 -6.72 7.67
CA GLY A 12 8.79 -6.21 7.78
C GLY A 12 9.16 -5.38 6.55
N ARG A 13 10.46 -5.33 6.23
CA ARG A 13 10.96 -4.44 5.18
C ARG A 13 11.48 -5.16 3.94
N ASP A 14 11.52 -6.49 3.96
CA ASP A 14 12.24 -7.25 2.94
C ASP A 14 11.35 -8.30 2.29
N PRO A 15 10.65 -7.93 1.19
CA PRO A 15 9.78 -8.86 0.50
C PRO A 15 10.55 -10.02 -0.15
N GLU A 16 11.82 -9.82 -0.51
CA GLU A 16 12.65 -10.85 -1.11
C GLU A 16 13.03 -11.93 -0.10
N ASN A 17 13.12 -11.59 1.19
CA ASN A 17 13.44 -12.52 2.26
C ASN A 17 12.20 -13.02 3.02
N GLY A 18 11.02 -12.90 2.41
CA GLY A 18 9.82 -13.54 2.92
C GLY A 18 8.86 -12.64 3.68
N ASP A 19 9.12 -11.34 3.75
CA ASP A 19 8.13 -10.42 4.31
C ASP A 19 6.93 -10.30 3.40
N ARG A 20 5.75 -10.15 4.00
CA ARG A 20 4.46 -10.21 3.32
C ARG A 20 3.61 -8.99 3.66
N LEU A 21 2.64 -8.70 2.79
CA LEU A 21 1.61 -7.71 3.05
C LEU A 21 0.63 -8.19 4.12
N VAL A 22 0.20 -7.29 4.99
CA VAL A 22 -0.84 -7.55 6.00
C VAL A 22 -2.06 -6.65 5.83
N GLU A 23 -1.92 -5.54 5.13
CA GLU A 23 -3.02 -4.60 4.90
C GLU A 23 -2.80 -3.80 3.62
N ILE A 24 -3.89 -3.55 2.89
CA ILE A 24 -3.91 -2.61 1.75
C ILE A 24 -5.05 -1.63 2.00
N GLY A 25 -4.75 -0.34 1.94
CA GLY A 25 -5.72 0.73 1.99
C GLY A 25 -5.65 1.60 0.75
N CYS A 26 -6.78 1.86 0.13
CA CYS A 26 -6.88 2.68 -1.08
C CYS A 26 -8.02 3.68 -0.93
N VAL A 27 -7.76 4.92 -1.31
CA VAL A 27 -8.78 5.97 -1.38
C VAL A 27 -8.72 6.59 -2.77
N GLU A 28 -9.79 6.45 -3.52
CA GLU A 28 -9.91 7.12 -4.81
C GLU A 28 -10.35 8.56 -4.59
N LEU A 29 -9.72 9.49 -5.29
CA LEU A 29 -10.09 10.90 -5.20
C LEU A 29 -11.29 11.18 -6.10
N ASP A 30 -12.30 11.88 -5.56
CA ASP A 30 -13.41 12.42 -6.35
C ASP A 30 -12.98 13.80 -6.85
N GLY A 31 -12.42 13.85 -8.06
CA GLY A 31 -11.69 15.01 -8.54
C GLY A 31 -10.45 15.24 -7.69
N ARG A 32 -10.43 16.30 -6.88
CA ARG A 32 -9.35 16.60 -5.93
C ARG A 32 -9.78 16.47 -4.48
N ARG A 33 -10.92 15.82 -4.25
CA ARG A 33 -11.52 15.72 -2.92
C ARG A 33 -11.44 14.30 -2.39
N LEU A 34 -11.19 14.19 -1.11
CA LEU A 34 -11.36 12.95 -0.38
C LEU A 34 -12.84 12.77 -0.07
N THR A 35 -13.31 11.54 -0.17
CA THR A 35 -14.67 11.18 0.19
C THR A 35 -14.68 9.91 1.03
N LEU A 36 -15.67 9.78 1.91
CA LEU A 36 -15.90 8.57 2.69
C LEU A 36 -16.93 7.64 2.04
N ASP A 37 -17.36 7.94 0.82
CA ASP A 37 -18.27 7.06 0.06
C ASP A 37 -17.55 5.75 -0.26
N ASP A 38 -18.17 4.62 0.08
CA ASP A 38 -17.60 3.28 -0.09
C ASP A 38 -17.20 2.98 -1.53
N ARG A 39 -17.81 3.63 -2.51
CA ARG A 39 -17.44 3.46 -3.94
C ARG A 39 -16.02 3.91 -4.24
N PHE A 40 -15.47 4.80 -3.41
CA PHE A 40 -14.14 5.37 -3.55
C PHE A 40 -13.12 4.78 -2.58
N LEU A 41 -13.52 3.74 -1.85
CA LEU A 41 -12.67 3.13 -0.83
C LEU A 41 -12.45 1.64 -1.12
N TYR A 42 -11.21 1.19 -0.92
CA TYR A 42 -10.88 -0.22 -0.86
C TYR A 42 -9.98 -0.44 0.35
N HIS A 43 -10.35 -1.37 1.20
CA HIS A 43 -9.55 -1.72 2.36
C HIS A 43 -9.66 -3.20 2.65
N THR A 44 -8.53 -3.85 2.89
CA THR A 44 -8.52 -5.24 3.32
C THR A 44 -7.33 -5.51 4.24
N LEU A 45 -7.58 -6.33 5.26
CA LEU A 45 -6.52 -7.00 5.99
C LEU A 45 -6.19 -8.30 5.24
N ILE A 46 -4.95 -8.78 5.38
CA ILE A 46 -4.46 -9.94 4.65
C ILE A 46 -3.75 -10.87 5.63
N ASN A 47 -4.07 -12.16 5.55
CA ASN A 47 -3.31 -13.18 6.26
C ASN A 47 -1.95 -13.34 5.55
N PRO A 48 -0.83 -12.98 6.21
CA PRO A 48 0.49 -13.03 5.57
C PRO A 48 1.07 -14.45 5.50
N GLU A 49 0.38 -15.44 6.04
CA GLU A 49 0.83 -16.85 6.08
C GLU A 49 2.19 -17.02 6.80
N ARG A 50 2.48 -16.12 7.71
CA ARG A 50 3.68 -16.14 8.54
C ARG A 50 3.46 -15.34 9.81
N GLU A 51 4.37 -15.49 10.76
CA GLU A 51 4.36 -14.72 12.00
C GLU A 51 4.70 -13.26 11.73
N VAL A 52 4.00 -12.36 12.43
CA VAL A 52 4.33 -10.92 12.45
C VAL A 52 5.23 -10.66 13.64
N PRO A 53 6.47 -10.16 13.44
CA PRO A 53 7.38 -9.86 14.55
C PRO A 53 6.79 -8.83 15.51
N GLU A 54 7.07 -8.98 16.80
CA GLU A 54 6.52 -8.08 17.84
C GLU A 54 6.88 -6.61 17.60
N GLU A 55 8.10 -6.34 17.15
CA GLU A 55 8.53 -4.97 16.84
C GLU A 55 7.73 -4.34 15.70
N VAL A 56 7.21 -5.15 14.79
CA VAL A 56 6.36 -4.68 13.69
C VAL A 56 4.92 -4.50 14.17
N VAL A 57 4.43 -5.40 15.03
CA VAL A 57 3.12 -5.25 15.67
C VAL A 57 3.05 -3.94 16.45
N ALA A 58 4.14 -3.54 17.10
CA ALA A 58 4.21 -2.27 17.82
C ALA A 58 3.98 -1.05 16.91
N ILE A 59 4.21 -1.19 15.61
CA ILE A 59 4.01 -0.12 14.63
C ILE A 59 2.54 -0.06 14.16
N HIS A 60 1.95 -1.19 13.77
CA HIS A 60 0.62 -1.20 13.12
C HIS A 60 -0.48 -1.93 13.90
N ASN A 61 -0.15 -2.53 15.05
CA ASN A 61 -1.10 -3.25 15.93
C ASN A 61 -1.78 -4.49 15.30
N LEU A 62 -1.24 -5.02 14.22
CA LEU A 62 -1.79 -6.22 13.59
C LEU A 62 -1.00 -7.45 14.04
N THR A 63 -1.58 -8.23 14.93
CA THR A 63 -0.95 -9.43 15.46
C THR A 63 -1.12 -10.62 14.53
N THR A 64 -0.26 -11.62 14.67
CA THR A 64 -0.38 -12.89 13.94
C THR A 64 -1.77 -13.50 14.15
N GLU A 65 -2.25 -13.51 15.39
CA GLU A 65 -3.54 -14.06 15.76
C GLU A 65 -4.71 -13.32 15.12
N ARG A 66 -4.61 -11.97 15.08
CA ARG A 66 -5.64 -11.13 14.46
C ARG A 66 -5.75 -11.40 12.95
N LEU A 67 -4.62 -11.65 12.30
CA LEU A 67 -4.57 -11.85 10.86
C LEU A 67 -4.83 -13.30 10.41
N ALA A 68 -4.80 -14.25 11.33
CA ALA A 68 -4.98 -15.67 11.01
C ALA A 68 -6.34 -15.98 10.37
N GLY A 69 -7.38 -15.22 10.71
CA GLY A 69 -8.72 -15.37 10.14
C GLY A 69 -8.98 -14.52 8.90
N GLU A 70 -8.01 -13.74 8.45
CA GLU A 70 -8.17 -12.87 7.29
C GLU A 70 -7.87 -13.60 5.98
N PRO A 71 -8.37 -13.11 4.84
CA PRO A 71 -8.09 -13.76 3.55
C PRO A 71 -6.62 -13.63 3.16
N LYS A 72 -6.15 -14.60 2.40
CA LYS A 72 -4.82 -14.57 1.79
C LYS A 72 -4.81 -13.63 0.60
N PHE A 73 -3.63 -13.16 0.19
CA PHE A 73 -3.50 -12.27 -0.95
C PHE A 73 -4.14 -12.86 -2.22
N ALA A 74 -3.95 -14.15 -2.47
CA ALA A 74 -4.55 -14.82 -3.63
C ALA A 74 -6.08 -14.73 -3.65
N GLU A 75 -6.72 -14.60 -2.48
CA GLU A 75 -8.17 -14.54 -2.36
C GLU A 75 -8.71 -13.11 -2.61
N ILE A 76 -7.90 -12.08 -2.38
CA ILE A 76 -8.33 -10.67 -2.52
C ILE A 76 -7.86 -10.03 -3.81
N VAL A 77 -6.95 -10.67 -4.55
CA VAL A 77 -6.23 -10.04 -5.65
C VAL A 77 -7.14 -9.55 -6.76
N ASP A 78 -8.16 -10.31 -7.13
CA ASP A 78 -9.04 -9.92 -8.25
C ASP A 78 -9.83 -8.65 -7.94
N LYS A 79 -10.39 -8.53 -6.73
CA LYS A 79 -11.09 -7.33 -6.31
C LYS A 79 -10.16 -6.14 -6.20
N PHE A 80 -8.96 -6.35 -5.69
CA PHE A 80 -7.96 -5.30 -5.60
C PHE A 80 -7.57 -4.79 -6.99
N LEU A 81 -7.24 -5.70 -7.91
CA LEU A 81 -6.85 -5.31 -9.27
C LEU A 81 -7.99 -4.62 -10.01
N ASP A 82 -9.23 -5.09 -9.85
CA ASP A 82 -10.39 -4.44 -10.46
C ASP A 82 -10.56 -3.00 -9.96
N PHE A 83 -10.30 -2.76 -8.67
CA PHE A 83 -10.40 -1.42 -8.10
C PHE A 83 -9.35 -0.46 -8.68
N VAL A 84 -8.11 -0.91 -8.84
CA VAL A 84 -6.98 -0.03 -9.22
C VAL A 84 -6.70 0.00 -10.73
N ARG A 85 -7.24 -0.91 -11.51
CA ARG A 85 -6.93 -1.06 -12.94
C ARG A 85 -7.10 0.25 -13.71
N GLY A 86 -6.06 0.66 -14.40
CA GLY A 86 -6.05 1.87 -15.22
C GLY A 86 -5.91 3.16 -14.44
N ALA A 87 -5.72 3.11 -13.12
CA ALA A 87 -5.57 4.29 -12.28
C ALA A 87 -4.12 4.75 -12.16
N GLU A 88 -3.96 5.99 -11.74
CA GLU A 88 -2.71 6.51 -11.20
C GLU A 88 -2.69 6.22 -9.70
N LEU A 89 -1.72 5.43 -9.25
CA LEU A 89 -1.51 5.16 -7.83
C LEU A 89 -0.57 6.19 -7.23
N ILE A 90 -1.05 6.89 -6.22
CA ILE A 90 -0.30 7.93 -5.51
C ILE A 90 0.16 7.32 -4.19
N ILE A 91 1.47 7.15 -4.04
CA ILE A 91 2.05 6.40 -2.94
C ILE A 91 3.24 7.18 -2.36
N HIS A 92 3.33 7.26 -1.03
CA HIS A 92 4.49 7.86 -0.38
C HIS A 92 5.56 6.80 -0.17
N ASN A 93 6.74 6.98 -0.78
CA ASN A 93 7.80 5.98 -0.86
C ASN A 93 7.36 4.75 -1.66
N ALA A 94 6.95 4.99 -2.90
CA ALA A 94 6.31 4.00 -3.76
C ALA A 94 7.14 2.73 -3.97
N GLU A 95 8.46 2.84 -4.02
CA GLU A 95 9.34 1.68 -4.21
C GLU A 95 9.09 0.60 -3.16
N PHE A 96 8.82 0.99 -1.91
CA PHE A 96 8.52 0.06 -0.83
C PHE A 96 7.21 -0.71 -1.09
N ASP A 97 6.10 0.01 -1.26
CA ASP A 97 4.78 -0.61 -1.44
C ASP A 97 4.68 -1.39 -2.74
N VAL A 98 5.21 -0.84 -3.83
CA VAL A 98 5.23 -1.49 -5.14
C VAL A 98 6.07 -2.77 -5.09
N GLY A 99 7.19 -2.75 -4.39
CA GLY A 99 8.02 -3.94 -4.19
C GLY A 99 7.25 -5.08 -3.52
N PHE A 100 6.50 -4.78 -2.46
CA PHE A 100 5.66 -5.77 -1.79
C PHE A 100 4.51 -6.25 -2.67
N LEU A 101 3.80 -5.32 -3.33
CA LEU A 101 2.71 -5.69 -4.25
C LEU A 101 3.20 -6.60 -5.37
N ASN A 102 4.33 -6.24 -5.99
CA ASN A 102 4.86 -7.03 -7.10
C ASN A 102 5.37 -8.40 -6.67
N MET A 103 5.93 -8.52 -5.48
CA MET A 103 6.33 -9.83 -4.95
C MET A 103 5.10 -10.71 -4.70
N GLU A 104 4.03 -10.16 -4.12
CA GLU A 104 2.78 -10.90 -3.93
C GLU A 104 2.19 -11.34 -5.26
N LEU A 105 2.15 -10.43 -6.25
CA LEU A 105 1.64 -10.74 -7.59
C LEU A 105 2.48 -11.84 -8.25
N ALA A 106 3.81 -11.74 -8.17
CA ALA A 106 4.71 -12.73 -8.76
C ALA A 106 4.50 -14.14 -8.16
N ARG A 107 4.24 -14.22 -6.84
CA ARG A 107 4.00 -15.50 -6.16
C ARG A 107 2.79 -16.25 -6.73
N ILE A 108 1.82 -15.54 -7.27
CA ILE A 108 0.59 -16.13 -7.84
C ILE A 108 0.56 -16.05 -9.36
N GLY A 109 1.71 -15.76 -9.99
CA GLY A 109 1.85 -15.76 -11.44
C GLY A 109 1.20 -14.58 -12.15
N ARG A 110 1.01 -13.45 -11.46
CA ARG A 110 0.43 -12.24 -12.03
C ARG A 110 1.51 -11.23 -12.43
N PRO A 111 1.26 -10.43 -13.48
CA PRO A 111 2.20 -9.38 -13.89
C PRO A 111 2.34 -8.26 -12.84
N PRO A 112 3.42 -7.47 -12.91
CA PRO A 112 3.62 -6.38 -11.96
C PRO A 112 2.53 -5.31 -12.08
N ILE A 113 2.32 -4.57 -10.98
CA ILE A 113 1.26 -3.56 -10.88
C ILE A 113 1.44 -2.44 -11.92
N GLU A 114 2.68 -2.13 -12.28
CA GLU A 114 2.98 -1.10 -13.30
C GLU A 114 2.45 -1.47 -14.68
N SER A 115 2.09 -2.73 -14.92
CA SER A 115 1.49 -3.16 -16.18
C SER A 115 0.05 -2.66 -16.36
N ILE A 116 -0.61 -2.28 -15.27
CA ILE A 116 -2.02 -1.82 -15.29
C ILE A 116 -2.24 -0.47 -14.62
N CYS A 117 -1.24 0.07 -13.94
CA CYS A 117 -1.33 1.33 -13.20
C CYS A 117 -0.13 2.21 -13.49
N ARG A 118 -0.35 3.52 -13.39
CA ARG A 118 0.73 4.49 -13.35
C ARG A 118 1.11 4.75 -11.89
N ILE A 119 2.39 4.87 -11.60
CA ILE A 119 2.88 5.08 -10.23
C ILE A 119 3.41 6.50 -10.07
N THR A 120 2.94 7.20 -9.04
CA THR A 120 3.44 8.51 -8.65
C THR A 120 3.91 8.45 -7.21
N ASP A 121 5.19 8.79 -6.99
CA ASP A 121 5.81 8.75 -5.67
C ASP A 121 5.84 10.14 -5.05
N THR A 122 5.03 10.35 -4.01
CA THR A 122 4.98 11.65 -3.34
C THR A 122 6.23 11.93 -2.52
N LEU A 123 6.99 10.91 -2.11
CA LEU A 123 8.28 11.14 -1.46
C LEU A 123 9.29 11.73 -2.44
N ALA A 124 9.33 11.24 -3.68
CA ALA A 124 10.21 11.78 -4.72
C ALA A 124 9.86 13.24 -5.03
N ILE A 125 8.57 13.56 -5.10
CA ILE A 125 8.09 14.93 -5.30
C ILE A 125 8.51 15.82 -4.12
N ALA A 126 8.32 15.34 -2.89
CA ALA A 126 8.65 16.09 -1.69
C ALA A 126 10.15 16.38 -1.59
N ARG A 127 11.00 15.42 -1.97
CA ARG A 127 12.45 15.61 -1.98
C ARG A 127 12.90 16.69 -2.96
N LYS A 128 12.19 16.84 -4.08
CA LYS A 128 12.45 17.92 -5.04
C LYS A 128 11.99 19.28 -4.53
N LYS A 129 10.86 19.32 -3.83
CA LYS A 129 10.29 20.58 -3.29
C LYS A 129 10.99 21.04 -2.01
N HIS A 130 11.45 20.11 -1.20
CA HIS A 130 12.01 20.38 0.13
C HIS A 130 13.38 19.69 0.30
N PRO A 131 14.38 20.02 -0.53
CA PRO A 131 15.69 19.39 -0.44
C PRO A 131 16.33 19.66 0.94
N GLY A 132 16.97 18.64 1.52
CA GLY A 132 17.62 18.75 2.82
C GLY A 132 16.69 18.76 4.03
N GLN A 133 15.37 18.65 3.82
CA GLN A 133 14.37 18.59 4.89
C GLN A 133 13.86 17.15 5.07
N ARG A 134 13.19 16.92 6.21
CA ARG A 134 12.50 15.64 6.43
C ARG A 134 11.26 15.59 5.56
N ASN A 135 11.12 14.51 4.79
CA ASN A 135 10.01 14.31 3.85
C ASN A 135 9.23 13.03 4.09
N SER A 136 9.26 12.49 5.34
CA SER A 136 8.35 11.45 5.74
C SER A 136 6.90 11.95 5.63
N LEU A 137 5.95 11.03 5.56
CA LEU A 137 4.54 11.42 5.49
C LEU A 137 4.14 12.27 6.71
N ASP A 138 4.60 11.88 7.91
CA ASP A 138 4.35 12.65 9.13
C ASP A 138 4.94 14.05 9.05
N ALA A 139 6.16 14.19 8.54
CA ALA A 139 6.81 15.49 8.38
C ALA A 139 6.04 16.40 7.40
N LEU A 140 5.53 15.83 6.31
CA LEU A 140 4.72 16.58 5.34
C LEU A 140 3.37 16.97 5.92
N CYS A 141 2.72 16.10 6.65
CA CYS A 141 1.46 16.41 7.33
C CYS A 141 1.64 17.54 8.34
N ALA A 142 2.74 17.54 9.10
CA ALA A 142 3.07 18.63 10.03
C ALA A 142 3.34 19.94 9.29
N ARG A 143 3.99 19.90 8.13
CA ARG A 143 4.37 21.09 7.35
C ARG A 143 3.18 21.70 6.62
N TYR A 144 2.29 20.89 6.09
CA TYR A 144 1.14 21.37 5.32
C TYR A 144 -0.15 21.51 6.12
N GLY A 145 -0.18 21.02 7.33
CA GLY A 145 -1.36 21.05 8.20
C GLY A 145 -2.25 19.82 8.03
#